data_3dd38b6398829c01781d8fcf8d0f2c10
#
_entry.id   3dd38b6398829c01781d8fcf8d0f2c10
#
_cell.length_a   1.000
_cell.length_b   1.000
_cell.length_c   1.000
_cell.angle_alpha   90.00
_cell.angle_beta   90.00
_cell.angle_gamma   90.00
#
_symmetry.space_group_name_H-M   'P 1'
#
loop_
_entity.id
_entity.type
_entity.pdbx_description
1 polymer ?
#
loop_
_entity_poly.entity_id
_entity_poly.type
_entity_poly.pdbx_seq_one_letter_code
_entity_poly.pdbx_strand_id
1 'polypeptide(L)'
;MYVDRLELDTVRELVDVTGKRVLEMGCGDGRFTFLYAEDAAYVLGIDPKRVEVREARRARAASLTKRVKFRVAKTIGPPRRRFDVALFSWSL
;
A
#
# COMPACT_ATOMS: atom_id res chain seq x y z
N MET A 1 -6.76 2.32 12.23
CA MET A 1 -7.02 0.88 12.38
C MET A 1 -5.73 0.15 12.72
N TYR A 2 -5.80 -0.71 13.69
CA TYR A 2 -4.65 -1.49 14.12
C TYR A 2 -4.57 -2.75 13.26
N VAL A 3 -3.48 -2.90 12.50
CA VAL A 3 -3.45 -3.90 11.44
C VAL A 3 -2.30 -4.90 11.51
N ASP A 4 -1.47 -4.86 12.55
CA ASP A 4 -0.26 -5.68 12.58
C ASP A 4 -0.55 -7.19 12.76
N ARG A 5 -1.74 -7.54 13.17
CA ARG A 5 -2.14 -8.94 13.36
C ARG A 5 -3.27 -9.39 12.46
N LEU A 6 -3.61 -8.59 11.46
CA LEU A 6 -4.67 -8.96 10.55
C LEU A 6 -4.20 -10.06 9.61
N GLU A 7 -4.98 -11.12 9.55
CA GLU A 7 -4.82 -12.13 8.54
C GLU A 7 -5.28 -11.60 7.19
N LEU A 8 -4.79 -12.19 6.12
CA LEU A 8 -5.18 -11.77 4.77
C LEU A 8 -6.70 -11.79 4.58
N ASP A 9 -7.37 -12.81 5.08
CA ASP A 9 -8.83 -12.91 4.95
C ASP A 9 -9.53 -11.77 5.66
N THR A 10 -9.03 -11.36 6.84
CA THR A 10 -9.58 -10.24 7.57
C THR A 10 -9.39 -8.93 6.80
N VAL A 11 -8.23 -8.76 6.20
CA VAL A 11 -7.97 -7.58 5.37
C VAL A 11 -8.96 -7.52 4.21
N ARG A 12 -9.20 -8.64 3.54
CA ARG A 12 -10.13 -8.70 2.41
C ARG A 12 -11.56 -8.43 2.82
N GLU A 13 -11.94 -8.84 4.02
CA GLU A 13 -13.27 -8.55 4.56
C GLU A 13 -13.46 -7.07 4.87
N LEU A 14 -12.42 -6.42 5.40
CA LEU A 14 -12.51 -5.02 5.82
C LEU A 14 -12.35 -4.06 4.65
N VAL A 15 -11.56 -4.42 3.65
CA VAL A 15 -11.25 -3.54 2.54
C VAL A 15 -11.28 -4.32 1.23
N ASP A 16 -12.28 -4.06 0.43
CA ASP A 16 -12.34 -4.63 -0.91
C ASP A 16 -11.56 -3.75 -1.87
N VAL A 17 -10.37 -4.22 -2.26
CA VAL A 17 -9.51 -3.51 -3.20
C VAL A 17 -9.47 -4.14 -4.59
N THR A 18 -10.27 -5.17 -4.80
CA THR A 18 -10.26 -5.93 -6.05
C THR A 18 -10.52 -5.01 -7.25
N GLY A 19 -9.55 -4.98 -8.16
CA GLY A 19 -9.64 -4.16 -9.37
C GLY A 19 -9.58 -2.66 -9.13
N LYS A 20 -9.20 -2.22 -7.93
CA LYS A 20 -9.21 -0.81 -7.57
C LYS A 20 -7.81 -0.21 -7.56
N ARG A 21 -7.77 1.11 -7.65
CA ARG A 21 -6.54 1.88 -7.53
C ARG A 21 -6.44 2.37 -6.09
N VAL A 22 -5.38 1.98 -5.41
CA VAL A 22 -5.22 2.18 -3.97
C VAL A 22 -4.07 3.13 -3.67
N LEU A 23 -4.32 4.09 -2.79
CA LEU A 23 -3.28 4.89 -2.17
C LEU A 23 -3.13 4.42 -0.72
N GLU A 24 -1.94 3.94 -0.38
CA GLU A 24 -1.65 3.55 1.00
C GLU A 24 -0.69 4.53 1.62
N MET A 25 -1.13 5.23 2.67
CA MET A 25 -0.30 6.18 3.40
C MET A 25 0.31 5.52 4.63
N GLY A 26 1.62 5.75 4.84
CA GLY A 26 2.34 5.10 5.91
C GLY A 26 2.65 3.64 5.59
N CYS A 27 3.03 3.35 4.35
CA CYS A 27 3.20 1.97 3.89
C CYS A 27 4.38 1.24 4.57
N GLY A 28 5.31 1.97 5.16
CA GLY A 28 6.48 1.35 5.77
C GLY A 28 7.24 0.47 4.79
N ASP A 29 7.61 -0.70 5.23
CA ASP A 29 8.36 -1.67 4.43
C ASP A 29 7.48 -2.50 3.48
N GLY A 30 6.22 -2.15 3.35
CA GLY A 30 5.29 -2.80 2.43
C GLY A 30 4.59 -4.03 2.99
N ARG A 31 4.80 -4.33 4.24
CA ARG A 31 4.29 -5.54 4.87
C ARG A 31 2.77 -5.68 4.72
N PHE A 32 2.05 -4.62 4.99
CA PHE A 32 0.60 -4.59 4.82
C PHE A 32 0.21 -4.56 3.34
N THR A 33 0.93 -3.77 2.55
CA THR A 33 0.69 -3.65 1.11
C THR A 33 0.65 -5.00 0.43
N PHE A 34 1.60 -5.86 0.73
CA PHE A 34 1.72 -7.15 0.05
C PHE A 34 0.61 -8.14 0.40
N LEU A 35 -0.17 -7.87 1.45
CA LEU A 35 -1.31 -8.72 1.78
C LEU A 35 -2.45 -8.59 0.76
N TYR A 36 -2.59 -7.42 0.12
CA TYR A 36 -3.71 -7.17 -0.78
C TYR A 36 -3.31 -6.79 -2.20
N ALA A 37 -2.03 -6.51 -2.44
CA ALA A 37 -1.59 -5.89 -3.69
C ALA A 37 -1.92 -6.69 -4.94
N GLU A 38 -1.95 -8.01 -4.84
CA GLU A 38 -2.27 -8.85 -6.00
C GLU A 38 -3.68 -8.64 -6.50
N ASP A 39 -4.60 -8.30 -5.62
CA ASP A 39 -6.00 -8.10 -5.97
C ASP A 39 -6.26 -6.71 -6.54
N ALA A 40 -5.42 -5.73 -6.22
CA ALA A 40 -5.61 -4.35 -6.65
C ALA A 40 -5.18 -4.16 -8.10
N ALA A 41 -5.80 -3.21 -8.78
CA ALA A 41 -5.39 -2.81 -10.12
C ALA A 41 -4.08 -2.01 -10.08
N TYR A 42 -3.91 -1.18 -9.06
CA TYR A 42 -2.72 -0.35 -8.89
C TYR A 42 -2.60 0.05 -7.43
N VAL A 43 -1.38 0.09 -6.92
CA VAL A 43 -1.11 0.56 -5.56
C VAL A 43 0.02 1.57 -5.59
N LEU A 44 -0.19 2.71 -4.95
CA LEU A 44 0.89 3.63 -4.60
C LEU A 44 1.00 3.65 -3.07
N GLY A 45 2.09 3.13 -2.55
CA GLY A 45 2.42 3.24 -1.14
C GLY A 45 3.35 4.43 -0.91
N ILE A 46 3.05 5.24 0.07
CA ILE A 46 3.91 6.36 0.45
C ILE A 46 4.29 6.29 1.92
N ASP A 47 5.50 6.73 2.22
CA ASP A 47 6.01 6.81 3.59
C ASP A 47 7.06 7.90 3.63
N PRO A 48 7.12 8.71 4.69
CA PRO A 48 8.14 9.75 4.80
C PRO A 48 9.54 9.20 5.04
N LYS A 49 9.66 7.95 5.47
CA LYS A 49 10.96 7.34 5.80
C LYS A 49 11.57 6.66 4.58
N ARG A 50 12.66 7.22 4.10
CA ARG A 50 13.37 6.70 2.93
C ARG A 50 13.80 5.24 3.10
N VAL A 51 14.25 4.87 4.29
CA VAL A 51 14.68 3.49 4.57
C VAL A 51 13.54 2.51 4.39
N GLU A 52 12.36 2.86 4.88
CA GLU A 52 11.16 2.02 4.76
C GLU A 52 10.79 1.81 3.29
N VAL A 53 10.79 2.90 2.53
CA VAL A 53 10.44 2.81 1.09
C VAL A 53 11.44 1.93 0.35
N ARG A 54 12.71 2.04 0.69
CA ARG A 54 13.75 1.20 0.08
C ARG A 54 13.48 -0.27 0.36
N GLU A 55 13.15 -0.60 1.60
CA GLU A 55 12.85 -1.98 1.97
C GLU A 55 11.59 -2.50 1.28
N ALA A 56 10.57 -1.65 1.15
CA ALA A 56 9.37 -2.02 0.41
C ALA A 56 9.69 -2.37 -1.04
N ARG A 57 10.52 -1.56 -1.68
CA ARG A 57 10.93 -1.81 -3.07
C ARG A 57 11.73 -3.10 -3.20
N ARG A 58 12.58 -3.41 -2.23
CA ARG A 58 13.36 -4.64 -2.23
C ARG A 58 12.48 -5.88 -2.06
N ALA A 59 11.51 -5.80 -1.17
CA ALA A 59 10.64 -6.93 -0.86
C ALA A 59 9.62 -7.20 -1.95
N ARG A 60 9.38 -6.21 -2.83
CA ARG A 60 8.36 -6.31 -3.87
C ARG A 60 8.72 -7.39 -4.90
N ALA A 61 7.78 -8.31 -5.13
CA ALA A 61 7.93 -9.32 -6.17
C ALA A 61 8.05 -8.67 -7.54
N ALA A 62 8.84 -9.27 -8.42
CA ALA A 62 9.05 -8.75 -9.78
C ALA A 62 7.73 -8.61 -10.54
N SER A 63 6.80 -9.52 -10.34
CA SER A 63 5.49 -9.49 -10.99
C SER A 63 4.63 -8.29 -10.61
N LEU A 64 4.94 -7.64 -9.48
CA LEU A 64 4.18 -6.49 -9.00
C LEU A 64 4.79 -5.15 -9.40
N THR A 65 5.97 -5.14 -9.98
CA THR A 65 6.74 -3.91 -10.22
C THR A 65 5.99 -2.86 -11.02
N LYS A 66 5.19 -3.26 -11.98
CA LYS A 66 4.48 -2.30 -12.83
C LYS A 66 3.27 -1.68 -12.17
N ARG A 67 2.63 -2.38 -11.24
CA ARG A 67 1.37 -1.89 -10.65
C ARG A 67 1.43 -1.64 -9.16
N VAL A 68 2.56 -1.89 -8.51
CA VAL A 68 2.77 -1.53 -7.11
C VAL A 68 4.00 -0.64 -7.03
N LYS A 69 3.77 0.62 -6.67
CA LYS A 69 4.82 1.62 -6.58
C LYS A 69 4.96 2.11 -5.14
N PHE A 70 6.18 2.46 -4.77
CA PHE A 70 6.46 3.03 -3.45
C PHE A 70 7.20 4.36 -3.63
N ARG A 71 6.83 5.36 -2.84
CA ARG A 71 7.40 6.71 -2.94
C ARG A 71 7.65 7.28 -1.56
N VAL A 72 8.77 7.99 -1.42
CA VAL A 72 9.04 8.76 -0.21
C VAL A 72 8.20 10.03 -0.25
N ALA A 73 7.21 10.14 0.62
CA ALA A 73 6.33 11.29 0.72
C ALA A 73 5.51 11.21 1.99
N LYS A 74 5.11 12.37 2.54
CA LYS A 74 4.17 12.42 3.66
C LYS A 74 2.73 12.33 3.16
N THR A 75 2.49 12.92 2.02
CA THR A 75 1.18 12.96 1.39
C THR A 75 1.38 13.16 -0.09
N ILE A 76 0.34 13.01 -0.86
CA ILE A 76 0.38 13.35 -2.28
C ILE A 76 -0.55 14.51 -2.53
N GLY A 77 -0.16 15.33 -3.50
CA GLY A 77 -1.00 16.43 -3.95
C GLY A 77 -2.14 15.92 -4.85
N PRO A 78 -3.01 16.84 -5.24
CA PRO A 78 -4.06 16.53 -6.20
C PRO A 78 -3.45 16.10 -7.55
N PRO A 79 -4.16 15.33 -8.38
CA PRO A 79 -5.53 14.94 -8.14
C PRO A 79 -5.64 13.59 -7.44
N ARG A 80 -6.30 13.59 -6.31
CA ARG A 80 -6.54 12.36 -5.54
C ARG A 80 -7.56 11.45 -6.20
N ARG A 81 -8.31 11.98 -7.15
CA ARG A 81 -9.30 11.20 -7.90
C ARG A 81 -8.70 10.05 -8.69
N ARG A 82 -7.37 9.95 -8.73
CA ARG A 82 -6.69 8.82 -9.36
C ARG A 82 -6.81 7.53 -8.56
N PHE A 83 -7.32 7.62 -7.35
CA PHE A 83 -7.43 6.47 -6.46
C PHE A 83 -8.87 6.26 -6.04
N ASP A 84 -9.24 4.99 -5.98
CA ASP A 84 -10.58 4.59 -5.56
C ASP A 84 -10.63 4.39 -4.04
N VAL A 85 -9.49 4.04 -3.44
CA VAL A 85 -9.41 3.73 -2.01
C VAL A 85 -8.16 4.38 -1.44
N ALA A 86 -8.28 4.97 -0.26
CA ALA A 86 -7.15 5.46 0.50
C ALA A 86 -7.07 4.70 1.82
N LEU A 87 -5.91 4.11 2.09
CA LEU A 87 -5.66 3.36 3.32
C LEU A 87 -4.60 4.07 4.14
N PHE A 88 -4.74 3.98 5.46
CA PHE A 88 -3.75 4.46 6.40
C PHE A 88 -3.26 3.25 7.18
N SER A 89 -2.04 2.84 6.90
CA SER A 89 -1.50 1.60 7.44
C SER A 89 -0.25 1.80 8.29
N TRP A 90 -0.12 2.98 8.88
CA TRP A 90 1.04 3.23 9.73
C TRP A 90 1.15 2.15 10.80
N SER A 91 2.31 1.53 10.86
CA SER A 91 2.61 0.61 11.94
C SER A 91 2.82 1.43 13.21
N LEU A 92 2.20 1.00 14.22
CA LEU A 92 2.31 1.65 15.52
C LEU A 92 3.40 1.00 16.36
#